data_7918e6288f3b4dc9c42e0980c1da4beb
#
_entry.id   7918e6288f3b4dc9c42e0980c1da4beb
#
_cell.length_a   1.000
_cell.length_b   1.000
_cell.length_c   1.000
_cell.angle_alpha   90.00
_cell.angle_beta   90.00
_cell.angle_gamma   90.00
#
_symmetry.space_group_name_H-M   'P 1'
#
loop_
_entity.id
_entity.type
_entity.pdbx_description
1 polymer ?
#
loop_
_entity_poly.entity_id
_entity_poly.type
_entity_poly.pdbx_seq_one_letter_code
_entity_poly.pdbx_strand_id
1 'polypeptide(L)'
;VGSEARVVVVGSAAAVVVLVEPHVVVDGERRAMKVKMFPLSGGIGGMAFDITDLENARETLEKNSKAHDDTLNHVADGVAIFGPDRKLIFNNHAFQVMWDLDPAYLLDKPDHGSLLDRLRERRKLPARPDFAEWRKGELAYYQGEKVDIVENLWNLPDGRILRVTRQRHPLGGALMLFKDITDELSLKAEFNRLINVQKATLDNLREAIVVFSADGRLRLHNDAFAELWGLKKDTLSDAPDFDDVVTQCARLYHDRNVWATIKSRVTNPSPEYRQQDQGVMRTSNDLTITWITQPLPNGATLIAFMDVTAARKVETALKDKNEALQAADKLKNEFVQNVSYQLRSPLTTILGYAELLESERPGALTDKQRNQVTSILSAA
;
A
#
# COMPACT_ATOMS: atom_id res chain seq x y z
N VAL A 1 51.58 21.19 35.27
CA VAL A 1 52.28 20.36 36.25
C VAL A 1 51.43 20.30 37.51
N GLY A 2 50.40 19.53 37.59
CA GLY A 2 49.58 19.30 38.78
C GLY A 2 49.30 17.80 38.86
N SER A 3 50.12 17.08 39.65
CA SER A 3 49.81 15.73 40.04
C SER A 3 48.77 15.81 41.17
N GLU A 4 47.49 15.49 40.90
CA GLU A 4 46.55 15.23 41.98
C GLU A 4 46.94 13.91 42.65
N ALA A 5 47.69 14.03 43.74
CA ALA A 5 47.99 12.90 44.59
C ALA A 5 46.77 12.62 45.48
N ARG A 6 46.10 11.52 45.27
CA ARG A 6 45.00 11.07 46.13
C ARG A 6 45.60 10.48 47.41
N VAL A 7 45.48 11.19 48.49
CA VAL A 7 45.97 10.72 49.80
C VAL A 7 44.82 10.05 50.56
N VAL A 8 44.94 8.74 50.77
CA VAL A 8 44.02 7.98 51.61
C VAL A 8 44.74 7.57 52.88
N VAL A 9 44.33 8.09 54.02
CA VAL A 9 44.84 7.74 55.35
C VAL A 9 43.99 6.61 55.92
N VAL A 10 44.60 5.43 56.11
CA VAL A 10 43.90 4.29 56.71
C VAL A 10 44.69 3.88 57.97
N GLY A 11 44.12 4.03 59.15
CA GLY A 11 44.76 3.51 60.39
C GLY A 11 44.11 3.95 61.69
N SER A 12 44.17 3.09 62.74
CA SER A 12 43.93 3.43 64.10
C SER A 12 45.22 4.02 64.74
N ALA A 13 45.15 4.72 65.88
CA ALA A 13 46.13 5.60 66.51
C ALA A 13 47.61 5.10 66.66
N ALA A 14 47.98 3.92 66.13
CA ALA A 14 49.34 3.34 66.25
C ALA A 14 50.05 3.06 64.93
N ALA A 15 49.41 3.16 63.75
CA ALA A 15 50.12 2.98 62.47
C ALA A 15 49.36 3.69 61.35
N VAL A 16 49.83 4.85 60.90
CA VAL A 16 49.28 5.60 59.75
C VAL A 16 49.96 5.06 58.48
N VAL A 17 49.22 4.37 57.62
CA VAL A 17 49.70 4.01 56.28
C VAL A 17 49.18 5.06 55.30
N VAL A 18 50.06 5.85 54.73
CA VAL A 18 49.72 6.84 53.70
C VAL A 18 49.82 6.16 52.32
N LEU A 19 48.72 6.09 51.62
CA LEU A 19 48.62 5.62 50.23
C LEU A 19 48.64 6.84 49.30
N VAL A 20 49.61 6.91 48.40
CA VAL A 20 49.72 7.97 47.39
C VAL A 20 49.85 7.31 46.02
N GLU A 21 49.10 7.78 45.06
CA GLU A 21 49.16 7.28 43.67
C GLU A 21 49.67 8.41 42.73
N PRO A 22 51.00 8.74 42.78
CA PRO A 22 51.56 9.78 41.94
C PRO A 22 51.93 9.25 40.54
N HIS A 23 51.84 10.14 39.55
CA HIS A 23 52.47 9.90 38.27
C HIS A 23 53.90 10.46 38.31
N VAL A 24 54.89 9.62 38.06
CA VAL A 24 56.31 9.98 38.07
C VAL A 24 56.94 9.67 36.72
N VAL A 25 57.98 10.38 36.35
CA VAL A 25 58.79 10.08 35.16
C VAL A 25 60.01 9.25 35.59
N VAL A 26 60.08 8.01 35.10
CA VAL A 26 61.16 7.08 35.33
C VAL A 26 61.77 6.72 33.96
N ASP A 27 63.05 6.93 33.76
CA ASP A 27 63.76 6.69 32.48
C ASP A 27 63.10 7.37 31.26
N GLY A 28 62.53 8.58 31.47
CA GLY A 28 61.81 9.34 30.42
C GLY A 28 60.35 8.91 30.13
N GLU A 29 59.90 7.83 30.76
CA GLU A 29 58.53 7.35 30.65
C GLU A 29 57.67 7.77 31.85
N ARG A 30 56.43 8.16 31.60
CA ARG A 30 55.43 8.48 32.63
C ARG A 30 54.87 7.20 33.20
N ARG A 31 55.10 6.96 34.50
CA ARG A 31 54.63 5.77 35.20
C ARG A 31 53.69 6.14 36.36
N ALA A 32 52.64 5.37 36.50
CA ALA A 32 51.75 5.47 37.66
C ALA A 32 52.28 4.60 38.79
N MET A 33 52.55 5.19 39.92
CA MET A 33 53.13 4.48 41.06
C MET A 33 52.15 4.46 42.23
N LYS A 34 51.98 3.29 42.86
CA LYS A 34 51.26 3.17 44.14
C LYS A 34 52.28 3.11 45.26
N VAL A 35 52.33 4.20 46.05
CA VAL A 35 53.27 4.35 47.15
C VAL A 35 52.58 4.09 48.48
N LYS A 36 53.05 3.14 49.25
CA LYS A 36 52.63 2.90 50.63
C LYS A 36 53.75 3.36 51.58
N MET A 37 53.45 4.27 52.47
CA MET A 37 54.36 4.74 53.50
C MET A 37 53.92 4.29 54.88
N PHE A 38 54.81 3.79 55.70
CA PHE A 38 54.58 3.30 57.05
C PHE A 38 55.71 3.77 58.03
N PRO A 39 55.34 4.08 59.26
CA PRO A 39 56.34 4.49 60.27
C PRO A 39 57.18 3.32 60.70
N LEU A 40 58.48 3.60 60.88
CA LEU A 40 59.52 2.70 61.48
C LEU A 40 60.04 3.34 62.74
N SER A 41 60.74 2.55 63.62
CA SER A 41 61.26 2.99 64.91
C SER A 41 62.35 4.05 64.81
N GLY A 42 62.80 4.43 63.62
CA GLY A 42 63.81 5.45 63.36
C GLY A 42 63.60 6.30 62.13
N GLY A 43 62.40 6.27 61.54
CA GLY A 43 62.07 7.00 60.29
C GLY A 43 60.79 6.56 59.62
N ILE A 44 60.69 6.84 58.32
CA ILE A 44 59.52 6.44 57.47
C ILE A 44 60.07 5.45 56.42
N GLY A 45 59.42 4.24 56.36
CA GLY A 45 59.64 3.28 55.29
C GLY A 45 58.58 3.43 54.22
N GLY A 46 58.95 3.19 52.97
CA GLY A 46 57.96 3.22 51.86
C GLY A 46 58.24 2.11 50.86
N MET A 47 57.20 1.60 50.25
CA MET A 47 57.18 0.70 49.11
C MET A 47 56.44 1.34 47.94
N ALA A 48 57.04 1.36 46.77
CA ALA A 48 56.45 1.83 45.54
C ALA A 48 56.20 0.66 44.59
N PHE A 49 54.99 0.57 44.06
CA PHE A 49 54.60 -0.43 43.08
C PHE A 49 54.29 0.28 41.77
N ASP A 50 54.82 -0.18 40.68
CA ASP A 50 54.43 0.27 39.37
C ASP A 50 53.02 -0.30 39.02
N ILE A 51 52.07 0.59 38.82
CA ILE A 51 50.68 0.23 38.49
C ILE A 51 50.27 0.77 37.11
N THR A 52 51.24 1.15 36.27
CA THR A 52 51.01 1.77 34.96
C THR A 52 50.16 0.92 34.07
N ASP A 53 50.44 -0.39 33.98
CA ASP A 53 49.65 -1.33 33.15
C ASP A 53 48.20 -1.46 33.67
N LEU A 54 48.02 -1.48 34.99
CA LEU A 54 46.73 -1.54 35.63
C LEU A 54 45.88 -0.27 35.35
N GLU A 55 46.50 0.90 35.49
CA GLU A 55 45.86 2.20 35.22
C GLU A 55 45.51 2.32 33.72
N ASN A 56 46.44 1.97 32.82
CA ASN A 56 46.19 1.97 31.39
C ASN A 56 45.08 1.01 30.99
N ALA A 57 45.05 -0.21 31.54
CA ALA A 57 43.98 -1.17 31.31
C ALA A 57 42.65 -0.65 31.82
N ARG A 58 42.63 -0.02 33.00
CA ARG A 58 41.40 0.61 33.56
C ARG A 58 40.91 1.77 32.70
N GLU A 59 41.80 2.67 32.29
CA GLU A 59 41.45 3.79 31.41
C GLU A 59 40.92 3.31 30.06
N THR A 60 41.51 2.24 29.50
CA THR A 60 41.05 1.64 28.26
C THR A 60 39.68 1.01 28.40
N LEU A 61 39.42 0.31 29.52
CA LEU A 61 38.09 -0.24 29.83
C LEU A 61 37.04 0.85 29.99
N GLU A 62 37.37 1.93 30.73
CA GLU A 62 36.49 3.06 30.91
C GLU A 62 36.15 3.77 29.59
N LYS A 63 37.17 3.99 28.72
CA LYS A 63 36.98 4.54 27.37
C LYS A 63 36.10 3.65 26.48
N ASN A 64 36.38 2.34 26.50
CA ASN A 64 35.61 1.39 25.72
C ASN A 64 34.14 1.31 26.21
N SER A 65 33.93 1.27 27.54
CA SER A 65 32.55 1.29 28.11
C SER A 65 31.83 2.55 27.70
N LYS A 66 32.46 3.72 27.81
CA LYS A 66 31.84 4.98 27.40
C LYS A 66 31.51 5.04 25.91
N ALA A 67 32.41 4.53 25.06
CA ALA A 67 32.17 4.46 23.62
C ALA A 67 30.98 3.52 23.26
N HIS A 68 30.85 2.40 24.00
CA HIS A 68 29.66 1.52 23.84
C HIS A 68 28.40 2.22 24.29
N ASP A 69 28.40 2.90 25.44
CA ASP A 69 27.25 3.64 25.93
C ASP A 69 26.82 4.76 24.95
N ASP A 70 27.79 5.50 24.41
CA ASP A 70 27.55 6.52 23.40
C ASP A 70 26.95 5.91 22.11
N THR A 71 27.46 4.77 21.69
CA THR A 71 26.91 4.06 20.50
C THR A 71 25.45 3.64 20.73
N LEU A 72 25.14 3.06 21.87
CA LEU A 72 23.77 2.65 22.22
C LEU A 72 22.82 3.84 22.40
N ASN A 73 23.33 5.01 22.82
CA ASN A 73 22.53 6.23 22.92
C ASN A 73 22.15 6.84 21.56
N HIS A 74 22.85 6.50 20.48
CA HIS A 74 22.49 6.91 19.12
C HIS A 74 21.44 6.01 18.46
N VAL A 75 21.10 4.86 19.08
CA VAL A 75 20.05 3.97 18.60
C VAL A 75 18.68 4.59 18.94
N ALA A 76 17.79 4.68 17.92
CA ALA A 76 16.45 5.21 18.09
C ALA A 76 15.54 4.29 18.94
N ASP A 77 15.86 2.99 18.99
CA ASP A 77 15.14 2.02 19.80
C ASP A 77 15.50 2.15 21.27
N GLY A 78 14.53 1.98 22.15
CA GLY A 78 14.76 1.95 23.59
C GLY A 78 15.54 0.69 24.00
N VAL A 79 16.65 0.85 24.68
CA VAL A 79 17.49 -0.25 25.17
C VAL A 79 17.54 -0.22 26.69
N ALA A 80 17.28 -1.37 27.32
CA ALA A 80 17.48 -1.56 28.77
C ALA A 80 18.15 -2.90 29.04
N ILE A 81 19.14 -2.90 29.93
CA ILE A 81 19.85 -4.10 30.38
C ILE A 81 19.63 -4.24 31.89
N PHE A 82 19.12 -5.40 32.26
CA PHE A 82 18.95 -5.77 33.66
C PHE A 82 19.91 -6.90 34.04
N GLY A 83 20.47 -6.82 35.22
CA GLY A 83 21.34 -7.85 35.76
C GLY A 83 20.63 -9.15 36.17
N PRO A 84 21.41 -10.16 36.60
CA PRO A 84 20.83 -11.40 37.13
C PRO A 84 20.04 -11.16 38.44
N ASP A 85 20.34 -10.09 39.15
CA ASP A 85 19.59 -9.59 40.32
C ASP A 85 18.36 -8.75 39.95
N ARG A 86 18.01 -8.67 38.65
CA ARG A 86 16.94 -7.91 38.03
C ARG A 86 17.06 -6.40 38.17
N LYS A 87 18.19 -5.88 38.66
CA LYS A 87 18.43 -4.44 38.73
C LYS A 87 18.87 -3.89 37.40
N LEU A 88 18.46 -2.67 37.10
CA LEU A 88 18.84 -1.95 35.89
C LEU A 88 20.35 -1.70 35.91
N ILE A 89 21.07 -2.18 34.90
CA ILE A 89 22.50 -1.97 34.69
C ILE A 89 22.73 -0.83 33.71
N PHE A 90 21.95 -0.81 32.61
CA PHE A 90 22.09 0.16 31.53
C PHE A 90 20.73 0.51 30.95
N ASN A 91 20.58 1.74 30.51
CA ASN A 91 19.49 2.19 29.66
C ASN A 91 20.01 3.33 28.76
N ASN A 92 19.51 3.39 27.53
CA ASN A 92 19.84 4.49 26.63
C ASN A 92 18.85 5.65 26.75
N HIS A 93 19.18 6.77 26.12
CA HIS A 93 18.30 7.95 26.11
C HIS A 93 16.93 7.69 25.48
N ALA A 94 16.88 6.89 24.39
CA ALA A 94 15.63 6.52 23.74
C ALA A 94 14.66 5.79 24.70
N PHE A 95 15.19 4.90 25.54
CA PHE A 95 14.40 4.24 26.59
C PHE A 95 13.81 5.23 27.59
N GLN A 96 14.61 6.21 28.05
CA GLN A 96 14.15 7.24 28.99
C GLN A 96 12.99 8.06 28.40
N VAL A 97 13.16 8.54 27.16
CA VAL A 97 12.16 9.33 26.44
C VAL A 97 10.90 8.52 26.17
N MET A 98 11.06 7.29 25.66
CA MET A 98 9.94 6.40 25.29
C MET A 98 8.99 6.17 26.45
N TRP A 99 9.54 5.97 27.67
CA TRP A 99 8.80 5.68 28.87
C TRP A 99 8.54 6.90 29.76
N ASP A 100 9.08 8.07 29.38
CA ASP A 100 8.97 9.31 30.15
C ASP A 100 9.44 9.10 31.60
N LEU A 101 10.64 8.53 31.76
CA LEU A 101 11.23 8.19 33.05
C LEU A 101 12.21 9.27 33.48
N ASP A 102 12.14 9.63 34.78
CA ASP A 102 13.08 10.54 35.39
C ASP A 102 14.49 9.91 35.42
N PRO A 103 15.54 10.57 34.88
CA PRO A 103 16.91 10.08 34.95
C PRO A 103 17.35 9.81 36.39
N ALA A 104 16.94 10.59 37.38
CA ALA A 104 17.27 10.38 38.79
C ALA A 104 16.76 9.01 39.28
N TYR A 105 15.53 8.63 38.90
CA TYR A 105 14.96 7.32 39.26
C TYR A 105 15.77 6.17 38.63
N LEU A 106 16.25 6.32 37.40
CA LEU A 106 17.02 5.30 36.71
C LEU A 106 18.44 5.14 37.27
N LEU A 107 19.02 6.21 37.77
CA LEU A 107 20.33 6.18 38.47
C LEU A 107 20.29 5.33 39.75
N ASP A 108 19.14 5.23 40.41
CA ASP A 108 18.93 4.36 41.58
C ASP A 108 18.87 2.86 41.23
N LYS A 109 19.07 2.51 39.93
CA LYS A 109 19.07 1.12 39.42
C LYS A 109 17.85 0.32 39.88
N PRO A 110 16.63 0.75 39.51
CA PRO A 110 15.41 0.08 39.95
C PRO A 110 15.39 -1.38 39.52
N ASP A 111 14.71 -2.21 40.33
CA ASP A 111 14.38 -3.59 39.94
C ASP A 111 13.37 -3.61 38.79
N HIS A 112 13.49 -4.56 37.88
CA HIS A 112 12.59 -4.69 36.71
C HIS A 112 11.12 -4.76 37.10
N GLY A 113 10.79 -5.48 38.18
CA GLY A 113 9.41 -5.55 38.67
C GLY A 113 8.90 -4.19 39.16
N SER A 114 9.74 -3.43 39.90
CA SER A 114 9.40 -2.07 40.38
C SER A 114 9.24 -1.09 39.19
N LEU A 115 10.03 -1.25 38.16
CA LEU A 115 9.89 -0.46 36.93
C LEU A 115 8.54 -0.75 36.24
N LEU A 116 8.16 -2.01 36.10
CA LEU A 116 6.85 -2.41 35.53
C LEU A 116 5.69 -1.86 36.34
N ASP A 117 5.77 -1.91 37.68
CA ASP A 117 4.74 -1.37 38.57
C ASP A 117 4.60 0.15 38.37
N ARG A 118 5.71 0.89 38.31
CA ARG A 118 5.72 2.33 38.04
C ARG A 118 5.16 2.71 36.68
N LEU A 119 5.51 1.95 35.63
CA LEU A 119 4.95 2.15 34.29
C LEU A 119 3.45 1.87 34.24
N ARG A 120 2.97 0.87 34.99
CA ARG A 120 1.55 0.59 35.13
C ARG A 120 0.79 1.74 35.80
N GLU A 121 1.30 2.26 36.92
CA GLU A 121 0.71 3.39 37.62
C GLU A 121 0.57 4.62 36.72
N ARG A 122 1.55 4.85 35.85
CA ARG A 122 1.55 5.90 34.84
C ARG A 122 0.74 5.57 33.58
N ARG A 123 0.05 4.43 33.53
CA ARG A 123 -0.72 3.94 32.37
C ARG A 123 0.10 3.87 31.07
N LYS A 124 1.38 3.52 31.20
CA LYS A 124 2.32 3.38 30.04
C LYS A 124 2.42 1.92 29.54
N LEU A 125 1.85 0.95 30.24
CA LEU A 125 1.87 -0.47 29.82
C LEU A 125 0.55 -0.89 29.17
N PRO A 126 0.59 -1.97 28.36
CA PRO A 126 -0.62 -2.55 27.78
C PRO A 126 -1.66 -2.87 28.84
N ALA A 127 -2.94 -2.62 28.52
CA ALA A 127 -4.04 -3.02 29.39
C ALA A 127 -4.10 -4.57 29.44
N ARG A 128 -3.89 -5.14 30.62
CA ARG A 128 -3.95 -6.57 30.88
C ARG A 128 -4.99 -6.88 31.95
N PRO A 129 -5.89 -7.85 31.74
CA PRO A 129 -6.89 -8.23 32.73
C PRO A 129 -6.24 -8.69 34.05
N ASP A 130 -5.19 -9.49 33.97
CA ASP A 130 -4.38 -9.92 35.11
C ASP A 130 -2.94 -9.44 34.94
N PHE A 131 -2.67 -8.26 35.51
CA PHE A 131 -1.33 -7.70 35.50
C PHE A 131 -0.37 -8.47 36.39
N ALA A 132 -0.85 -9.04 37.50
CA ALA A 132 0.04 -9.75 38.42
C ALA A 132 0.60 -11.02 37.79
N GLU A 133 -0.23 -11.77 37.08
CA GLU A 133 0.19 -12.95 36.33
C GLU A 133 1.10 -12.57 35.15
N TRP A 134 0.75 -11.55 34.39
CA TRP A 134 1.58 -11.06 33.29
C TRP A 134 2.96 -10.60 33.80
N ARG A 135 3.02 -9.82 34.90
CA ARG A 135 4.26 -9.38 35.53
C ARG A 135 5.10 -10.57 36.00
N LYS A 136 4.46 -11.61 36.58
CA LYS A 136 5.13 -12.83 36.97
C LYS A 136 5.77 -13.54 35.76
N GLY A 137 5.05 -13.60 34.65
CA GLY A 137 5.55 -14.13 33.38
C GLY A 137 6.74 -13.35 32.83
N GLU A 138 6.69 -12.00 32.87
CA GLU A 138 7.80 -11.13 32.48
C GLU A 138 9.05 -11.40 33.34
N LEU A 139 8.90 -11.57 34.66
CA LEU A 139 9.99 -11.84 35.58
C LEU A 139 10.46 -13.29 35.57
N ALA A 140 9.67 -14.24 35.13
CA ALA A 140 10.07 -15.63 34.98
C ALA A 140 11.18 -15.84 33.95
N TYR A 141 11.34 -14.89 33.02
CA TYR A 141 12.42 -14.91 32.02
C TYR A 141 13.81 -15.01 32.65
N TYR A 142 14.02 -14.49 33.85
CA TYR A 142 15.31 -14.57 34.57
C TYR A 142 15.61 -15.96 35.15
N GLN A 143 14.61 -16.84 35.25
CA GLN A 143 14.74 -18.17 35.87
C GLN A 143 14.93 -19.29 34.84
N GLY A 144 14.75 -19.02 33.55
CA GLY A 144 14.84 -20.03 32.47
C GLY A 144 16.29 -20.35 32.10
N GLU A 145 16.57 -21.59 31.72
CA GLU A 145 17.88 -22.02 31.23
C GLU A 145 18.08 -21.75 29.73
N LYS A 146 17.02 -21.50 28.96
CA LYS A 146 17.09 -21.33 27.51
C LYS A 146 17.41 -19.89 27.09
N VAL A 147 18.28 -19.77 26.08
CA VAL A 147 18.69 -18.51 25.45
C VAL A 147 17.77 -18.22 24.25
N ASP A 148 16.47 -18.16 24.47
CA ASP A 148 15.55 -17.88 23.39
C ASP A 148 15.31 -16.36 23.29
N ILE A 149 15.38 -15.84 22.06
CA ILE A 149 14.91 -14.48 21.75
C ILE A 149 13.40 -14.53 21.76
N VAL A 150 12.77 -13.73 22.63
CA VAL A 150 11.32 -13.62 22.73
C VAL A 150 10.87 -12.27 22.22
N GLU A 151 10.02 -12.26 21.22
CA GLU A 151 9.41 -11.04 20.68
C GLU A 151 7.93 -10.98 21.04
N ASN A 152 7.49 -9.81 21.49
CA ASN A 152 6.09 -9.54 21.80
C ASN A 152 5.69 -8.17 21.26
N LEU A 153 4.41 -8.05 20.91
CA LEU A 153 3.83 -6.75 20.59
C LEU A 153 3.10 -6.20 21.80
N TRP A 154 3.44 -4.97 22.17
CA TRP A 154 2.80 -4.24 23.24
C TRP A 154 1.98 -3.08 22.66
N ASN A 155 0.65 -3.19 22.75
CA ASN A 155 -0.26 -2.11 22.41
C ASN A 155 -0.41 -1.19 23.60
N LEU A 156 0.12 0.00 23.50
CA LEU A 156 0.11 0.98 24.59
C LEU A 156 -1.21 1.79 24.62
N PRO A 157 -1.62 2.29 25.79
CA PRO A 157 -2.83 3.10 25.92
C PRO A 157 -2.82 4.42 25.13
N ASP A 158 -1.64 4.93 24.78
CA ASP A 158 -1.44 6.14 23.97
C ASP A 158 -1.55 5.88 22.46
N GLY A 159 -1.83 4.63 22.05
CA GLY A 159 -2.00 4.21 20.66
C GLY A 159 -0.72 3.73 20.00
N ARG A 160 0.44 3.82 20.66
CA ARG A 160 1.69 3.28 20.14
C ARG A 160 1.69 1.75 20.21
N ILE A 161 2.38 1.14 19.25
CA ILE A 161 2.62 -0.31 19.19
C ILE A 161 4.12 -0.54 19.25
N LEU A 162 4.57 -1.14 20.36
CA LEU A 162 5.98 -1.46 20.54
C LEU A 162 6.24 -2.93 20.23
N ARG A 163 7.29 -3.19 19.46
CA ARG A 163 7.91 -4.52 19.38
C ARG A 163 8.92 -4.60 20.51
N VAL A 164 8.67 -5.50 21.45
CA VAL A 164 9.53 -5.74 22.61
C VAL A 164 10.28 -7.04 22.39
N THR A 165 11.59 -6.94 22.19
CA THR A 165 12.48 -8.08 22.04
C THR A 165 13.27 -8.27 23.33
N ARG A 166 13.23 -9.48 23.87
CA ARG A 166 13.97 -9.87 25.07
C ARG A 166 15.00 -10.90 24.70
N GLN A 167 16.23 -10.68 25.11
CA GLN A 167 17.34 -11.57 24.90
C GLN A 167 18.14 -11.70 26.20
N ARG A 168 18.69 -12.88 26.46
CA ARG A 168 19.58 -13.08 27.61
C ARG A 168 20.89 -12.35 27.40
N HIS A 169 21.29 -11.60 28.41
CA HIS A 169 22.57 -10.92 28.37
C HIS A 169 23.74 -11.90 28.68
N PRO A 170 24.89 -11.84 27.99
CA PRO A 170 26.00 -12.77 28.19
C PRO A 170 26.55 -12.83 29.63
N LEU A 171 26.46 -11.74 30.37
CA LEU A 171 26.86 -11.66 31.79
C LEU A 171 25.75 -12.06 32.77
N GLY A 172 24.65 -12.67 32.27
CA GLY A 172 23.45 -12.97 33.00
C GLY A 172 22.45 -11.79 32.95
N GLY A 173 21.18 -12.08 33.30
CA GLY A 173 20.12 -11.08 33.23
C GLY A 173 19.43 -10.98 31.85
N ALA A 174 18.86 -9.83 31.52
CA ALA A 174 18.07 -9.61 30.33
C ALA A 174 18.43 -8.31 29.60
N LEU A 175 18.62 -8.40 28.29
CA LEU A 175 18.62 -7.29 27.35
C LEU A 175 17.20 -7.13 26.81
N MET A 176 16.66 -5.94 26.88
CA MET A 176 15.35 -5.58 26.34
C MET A 176 15.49 -4.47 25.31
N LEU A 177 14.91 -4.70 24.14
CA LEU A 177 14.82 -3.74 23.06
C LEU A 177 13.36 -3.36 22.85
N PHE A 178 13.10 -2.07 22.75
CA PHE A 178 11.76 -1.51 22.55
C PHE A 178 11.78 -0.70 21.26
N LYS A 179 11.16 -1.22 20.22
CA LYS A 179 11.04 -0.55 18.92
C LYS A 179 9.61 -0.08 18.72
N ASP A 180 9.43 1.21 18.50
CA ASP A 180 8.14 1.75 18.08
C ASP A 180 7.91 1.40 16.60
N ILE A 181 6.87 0.62 16.33
CA ILE A 181 6.49 0.17 14.98
C ILE A 181 5.13 0.71 14.55
N THR A 182 4.62 1.72 15.24
CA THR A 182 3.29 2.29 14.99
C THR A 182 3.17 2.80 13.56
N ASP A 183 4.12 3.61 13.12
CA ASP A 183 4.12 4.18 11.77
C ASP A 183 4.30 3.09 10.70
N GLU A 184 5.17 2.10 10.96
CA GLU A 184 5.39 0.97 10.05
C GLU A 184 4.09 0.18 9.83
N LEU A 185 3.36 -0.12 10.91
CA LEU A 185 2.11 -0.86 10.84
C LEU A 185 0.97 -0.02 10.26
N SER A 186 0.88 1.26 10.61
CA SER A 186 -0.15 2.17 10.08
C SER A 186 0.02 2.36 8.58
N LEU A 187 1.24 2.58 8.10
CA LEU A 187 1.54 2.71 6.67
C LEU A 187 1.21 1.41 5.91
N LYS A 188 1.56 0.26 6.49
CA LYS A 188 1.22 -1.05 5.90
C LYS A 188 -0.29 -1.29 5.84
N ALA A 189 -1.02 -0.90 6.88
CA ALA A 189 -2.48 -1.01 6.92
C ALA A 189 -3.14 -0.07 5.89
N GLU A 190 -2.65 1.17 5.76
CA GLU A 190 -3.13 2.12 4.77
C GLU A 190 -2.85 1.64 3.33
N PHE A 191 -1.64 1.14 3.08
CA PHE A 191 -1.30 0.54 1.79
C PHE A 191 -2.22 -0.63 1.42
N ASN A 192 -2.45 -1.55 2.36
CA ASN A 192 -3.37 -2.67 2.14
C ASN A 192 -4.82 -2.18 1.91
N ARG A 193 -5.24 -1.14 2.64
CA ARG A 193 -6.55 -0.53 2.44
C ARG A 193 -6.70 0.05 1.03
N LEU A 194 -5.70 0.78 0.55
CA LEU A 194 -5.69 1.35 -0.80
C LEU A 194 -5.77 0.25 -1.88
N ILE A 195 -4.99 -0.83 -1.74
CA ILE A 195 -5.05 -1.98 -2.65
C ILE A 195 -6.45 -2.59 -2.65
N ASN A 196 -7.04 -2.80 -1.47
CA ASN A 196 -8.37 -3.40 -1.37
C ASN A 196 -9.45 -2.51 -1.99
N VAL A 197 -9.37 -1.18 -1.79
CA VAL A 197 -10.29 -0.22 -2.42
C VAL A 197 -10.13 -0.23 -3.94
N GLN A 198 -8.90 -0.22 -4.46
CA GLN A 198 -8.65 -0.31 -5.90
C GLN A 198 -9.21 -1.62 -6.48
N LYS A 199 -8.95 -2.75 -5.82
CA LYS A 199 -9.48 -4.04 -6.25
C LYS A 199 -11.01 -4.05 -6.25
N ALA A 200 -11.64 -3.63 -5.17
CA ALA A 200 -13.10 -3.56 -5.08
C ALA A 200 -13.72 -2.62 -6.14
N THR A 201 -13.02 -1.52 -6.47
CA THR A 201 -13.46 -0.62 -7.54
C THR A 201 -13.43 -1.31 -8.90
N LEU A 202 -12.35 -2.05 -9.19
CA LEU A 202 -12.22 -2.80 -10.45
C LEU A 202 -13.22 -3.95 -10.54
N ASP A 203 -13.47 -4.66 -9.44
CA ASP A 203 -14.43 -5.79 -9.39
C ASP A 203 -15.89 -5.33 -9.59
N ASN A 204 -16.21 -4.06 -9.26
CA ASN A 204 -17.52 -3.47 -9.53
C ASN A 204 -17.71 -2.96 -10.98
N LEU A 205 -16.67 -2.94 -11.80
CA LEU A 205 -16.80 -2.60 -13.22
C LEU A 205 -17.42 -3.77 -13.99
N ARG A 206 -18.29 -3.44 -14.93
CA ARG A 206 -18.87 -4.45 -15.86
C ARG A 206 -17.93 -4.84 -16.98
N GLU A 207 -16.91 -4.03 -17.22
CA GLU A 207 -15.87 -4.30 -18.19
C GLU A 207 -14.91 -5.34 -17.63
N ALA A 208 -14.63 -6.37 -18.42
CA ALA A 208 -13.64 -7.38 -18.07
C ALA A 208 -12.22 -6.81 -18.27
N ILE A 209 -11.52 -6.56 -17.16
CA ILE A 209 -10.21 -5.92 -17.17
C ILE A 209 -9.15 -6.92 -16.75
N VAL A 210 -8.05 -6.93 -17.53
CA VAL A 210 -6.86 -7.69 -17.21
C VAL A 210 -5.61 -6.87 -17.50
N VAL A 211 -4.58 -7.00 -16.66
CA VAL A 211 -3.29 -6.31 -16.82
C VAL A 211 -2.17 -7.33 -16.83
N PHE A 212 -1.34 -7.26 -17.88
CA PHE A 212 -0.11 -8.04 -18.00
C PHE A 212 1.11 -7.15 -17.88
N SER A 213 2.15 -7.62 -17.22
CA SER A 213 3.45 -6.98 -17.22
C SER A 213 4.16 -7.17 -18.56
N ALA A 214 5.25 -6.43 -18.80
CA ALA A 214 6.00 -6.48 -20.04
C ALA A 214 6.61 -7.86 -20.37
N ASP A 215 6.81 -8.70 -19.35
CA ASP A 215 7.24 -10.10 -19.49
C ASP A 215 6.09 -11.07 -19.80
N GLY A 216 4.86 -10.55 -19.98
CA GLY A 216 3.68 -11.34 -20.30
C GLY A 216 3.00 -11.99 -19.11
N ARG A 217 3.41 -11.72 -17.85
CA ARG A 217 2.77 -12.30 -16.67
C ARG A 217 1.56 -11.51 -16.23
N LEU A 218 0.53 -12.22 -15.82
CA LEU A 218 -0.68 -11.64 -15.26
C LEU A 218 -0.37 -10.89 -13.95
N ARG A 219 -0.77 -9.63 -13.85
CA ARG A 219 -0.59 -8.77 -12.68
C ARG A 219 -1.89 -8.48 -11.96
N LEU A 220 -2.94 -8.29 -12.72
CA LEU A 220 -4.24 -7.91 -12.18
C LEU A 220 -5.34 -8.40 -13.11
N HIS A 221 -6.45 -8.81 -12.54
CA HIS A 221 -7.71 -9.02 -13.24
C HIS A 221 -8.85 -8.65 -12.30
N ASN A 222 -10.00 -8.30 -12.85
CA ASN A 222 -11.24 -8.15 -12.09
C ASN A 222 -12.14 -9.40 -12.22
N ASP A 223 -13.18 -9.46 -11.40
CA ASP A 223 -14.12 -10.56 -11.40
C ASP A 223 -14.85 -10.69 -12.75
N ALA A 224 -15.19 -9.57 -13.39
CA ALA A 224 -15.84 -9.55 -14.70
C ALA A 224 -14.99 -10.25 -15.79
N PHE A 225 -13.65 -10.19 -15.71
CA PHE A 225 -12.77 -10.91 -16.63
C PHE A 225 -12.88 -12.44 -16.44
N ALA A 226 -12.86 -12.90 -15.20
CA ALA A 226 -13.01 -14.32 -14.90
C ALA A 226 -14.39 -14.85 -15.33
N GLU A 227 -15.45 -14.08 -15.13
CA GLU A 227 -16.82 -14.43 -15.49
C GLU A 227 -17.00 -14.46 -17.02
N LEU A 228 -16.55 -13.43 -17.75
CA LEU A 228 -16.69 -13.33 -19.20
C LEU A 228 -16.06 -14.52 -19.92
N TRP A 229 -14.90 -14.95 -19.45
CA TRP A 229 -14.13 -16.05 -20.07
C TRP A 229 -14.39 -17.41 -19.41
N GLY A 230 -15.19 -17.47 -18.33
CA GLY A 230 -15.49 -18.70 -17.58
C GLY A 230 -14.25 -19.29 -16.90
N LEU A 231 -13.33 -18.45 -16.40
CA LEU A 231 -12.07 -18.86 -15.79
C LEU A 231 -12.26 -19.11 -14.29
N LYS A 232 -11.55 -20.09 -13.76
CA LYS A 232 -11.51 -20.33 -12.32
C LYS A 232 -10.53 -19.35 -11.67
N LYS A 233 -10.93 -18.74 -10.53
CA LYS A 233 -10.08 -17.79 -9.79
C LYS A 233 -8.73 -18.40 -9.38
N ASP A 234 -8.72 -19.68 -9.02
CA ASP A 234 -7.50 -20.38 -8.62
C ASP A 234 -6.44 -20.43 -9.75
N THR A 235 -6.89 -20.55 -11.01
CA THR A 235 -5.96 -20.60 -12.15
C THR A 235 -5.35 -19.23 -12.50
N LEU A 236 -5.90 -18.15 -11.98
CA LEU A 236 -5.41 -16.78 -12.16
C LEU A 236 -4.54 -16.30 -11.00
N SER A 237 -4.51 -17.03 -9.87
CA SER A 237 -3.85 -16.60 -8.63
C SER A 237 -2.32 -16.68 -8.70
N ASP A 238 -1.75 -17.61 -9.48
CA ASP A 238 -0.31 -17.87 -9.56
C ASP A 238 0.43 -16.99 -10.59
N ALA A 239 -0.17 -15.86 -10.98
CA ALA A 239 0.37 -14.97 -12.00
C ALA A 239 0.76 -15.72 -13.30
N PRO A 240 -0.17 -16.46 -13.95
CA PRO A 240 0.09 -17.20 -15.16
C PRO A 240 0.60 -16.29 -16.27
N ASP A 241 1.27 -16.86 -17.26
CA ASP A 241 1.67 -16.09 -18.42
C ASP A 241 0.49 -15.87 -19.41
N PHE A 242 0.70 -15.01 -20.38
CA PHE A 242 -0.31 -14.65 -21.37
C PHE A 242 -0.81 -15.87 -22.15
N ASP A 243 0.07 -16.78 -22.52
CA ASP A 243 -0.30 -17.94 -23.34
C ASP A 243 -1.15 -18.96 -22.54
N ASP A 244 -0.87 -19.11 -21.25
CA ASP A 244 -1.66 -19.94 -20.34
C ASP A 244 -3.10 -19.40 -20.18
N VAL A 245 -3.23 -18.07 -20.02
CA VAL A 245 -4.54 -17.41 -19.95
C VAL A 245 -5.29 -17.55 -21.27
N VAL A 246 -4.63 -17.27 -22.39
CA VAL A 246 -5.24 -17.36 -23.73
C VAL A 246 -5.65 -18.80 -24.04
N THR A 247 -4.89 -19.80 -23.65
CA THR A 247 -5.25 -21.23 -23.84
C THR A 247 -6.58 -21.56 -23.18
N GLN A 248 -6.90 -20.95 -22.04
CA GLN A 248 -8.19 -21.12 -21.39
C GLN A 248 -9.29 -20.30 -22.08
N CYS A 249 -9.01 -19.06 -22.51
CA CYS A 249 -9.94 -18.21 -23.27
C CYS A 249 -10.27 -18.79 -24.66
N ALA A 250 -9.34 -19.56 -25.26
CA ALA A 250 -9.51 -20.18 -26.56
C ALA A 250 -10.70 -21.15 -26.65
N ARG A 251 -11.26 -21.59 -25.52
CA ARG A 251 -12.51 -22.37 -25.49
C ARG A 251 -13.69 -21.59 -26.02
N LEU A 252 -13.71 -20.27 -25.85
CA LEU A 252 -14.78 -19.37 -26.30
C LEU A 252 -14.39 -18.61 -27.58
N TYR A 253 -13.09 -18.38 -27.83
CA TYR A 253 -12.64 -17.65 -29.01
C TYR A 253 -11.34 -18.22 -29.56
N HIS A 254 -11.38 -18.82 -30.77
CA HIS A 254 -10.31 -19.63 -31.37
C HIS A 254 -9.40 -18.88 -32.32
N ASP A 255 -9.66 -17.61 -32.66
CA ASP A 255 -8.85 -16.88 -33.63
C ASP A 255 -7.47 -16.54 -33.06
N ARG A 256 -6.47 -17.28 -33.52
CA ARG A 256 -5.07 -17.13 -33.09
C ARG A 256 -4.46 -15.80 -33.53
N ASN A 257 -4.93 -15.18 -34.61
CA ASN A 257 -4.36 -13.95 -35.12
C ASN A 257 -4.68 -12.78 -34.21
N VAL A 258 -5.91 -12.71 -33.70
CA VAL A 258 -6.31 -11.67 -32.71
C VAL A 258 -5.51 -11.82 -31.42
N TRP A 259 -5.39 -13.04 -30.90
CA TRP A 259 -4.57 -13.28 -29.72
C TRP A 259 -3.08 -12.96 -29.93
N ALA A 260 -2.53 -13.25 -31.11
CA ALA A 260 -1.16 -12.88 -31.45
C ALA A 260 -0.98 -11.35 -31.51
N THR A 261 -1.97 -10.64 -32.07
CA THR A 261 -1.98 -9.17 -32.09
C THR A 261 -1.97 -8.62 -30.65
N ILE A 262 -2.86 -9.08 -29.81
CA ILE A 262 -2.92 -8.65 -28.39
C ILE A 262 -1.60 -9.00 -27.68
N LYS A 263 -1.07 -10.21 -27.87
CA LYS A 263 0.23 -10.63 -27.30
C LYS A 263 1.36 -9.68 -27.69
N SER A 264 1.41 -9.28 -28.96
CA SER A 264 2.45 -8.37 -29.43
C SER A 264 2.39 -7.00 -28.74
N ARG A 265 1.18 -6.52 -28.37
CA ARG A 265 0.99 -5.29 -27.60
C ARG A 265 1.43 -5.43 -26.14
N VAL A 266 1.39 -6.64 -25.59
CA VAL A 266 1.79 -6.95 -24.21
C VAL A 266 3.30 -7.12 -24.10
N THR A 267 3.91 -7.93 -24.97
CA THR A 267 5.27 -8.44 -24.76
C THR A 267 6.34 -7.74 -25.60
N ASN A 268 5.96 -7.02 -26.66
CA ASN A 268 6.96 -6.35 -27.50
C ASN A 268 7.40 -5.02 -26.86
N PRO A 269 8.71 -4.81 -26.60
CA PRO A 269 9.22 -3.60 -25.99
C PRO A 269 9.28 -2.39 -26.92
N SER A 270 9.15 -2.59 -28.24
CA SER A 270 9.28 -1.51 -29.23
C SER A 270 8.13 -0.50 -29.12
N PRO A 271 8.41 0.81 -29.15
CA PRO A 271 7.37 1.85 -29.02
C PRO A 271 6.23 1.76 -30.03
N GLU A 272 6.50 1.24 -31.21
CA GLU A 272 5.51 1.05 -32.28
C GLU A 272 4.40 0.05 -31.89
N TYR A 273 4.71 -0.95 -31.06
CA TYR A 273 3.76 -1.92 -30.56
C TYR A 273 3.11 -1.47 -29.26
N ARG A 274 3.70 -0.50 -28.55
CA ARG A 274 3.14 0.07 -27.32
C ARG A 274 2.21 1.24 -27.60
N GLN A 275 1.20 0.98 -28.39
CA GLN A 275 0.13 1.92 -28.70
C GLN A 275 -1.21 1.30 -28.34
N GLN A 276 -2.19 2.16 -28.13
CA GLN A 276 -3.56 1.73 -27.99
C GLN A 276 -4.00 1.00 -29.26
N ASP A 277 -4.63 -0.15 -29.11
CA ASP A 277 -5.21 -0.91 -30.19
C ASP A 277 -6.57 -1.44 -29.76
N GLN A 278 -7.45 -1.67 -30.71
CA GLN A 278 -8.80 -2.13 -30.44
C GLN A 278 -9.32 -3.03 -31.56
N GLY A 279 -10.25 -3.89 -31.23
CA GLY A 279 -10.89 -4.74 -32.21
C GLY A 279 -12.18 -5.36 -31.70
N VAL A 280 -12.82 -6.13 -32.54
CA VAL A 280 -14.06 -6.84 -32.23
C VAL A 280 -13.83 -8.33 -32.45
N MET A 281 -14.35 -9.15 -31.55
CA MET A 281 -14.35 -10.59 -31.64
C MET A 281 -15.77 -11.14 -31.43
N ARG A 282 -16.10 -12.21 -32.12
CA ARG A 282 -17.35 -12.94 -31.92
C ARG A 282 -17.06 -14.32 -31.37
N THR A 283 -17.53 -14.57 -30.18
CA THR A 283 -17.29 -15.83 -29.45
C THR A 283 -18.20 -16.96 -29.96
N SER A 284 -17.84 -18.19 -29.64
CA SER A 284 -18.60 -19.39 -30.01
C SER A 284 -19.99 -19.47 -29.38
N ASN A 285 -20.25 -18.71 -28.30
CA ASN A 285 -21.55 -18.56 -27.66
C ASN A 285 -22.32 -17.30 -28.12
N ASP A 286 -22.00 -16.78 -29.32
CA ASP A 286 -22.67 -15.64 -29.97
C ASP A 286 -22.53 -14.29 -29.24
N LEU A 287 -21.58 -14.13 -28.33
CA LEU A 287 -21.28 -12.82 -27.78
C LEU A 287 -20.41 -12.01 -28.76
N THR A 288 -20.70 -10.73 -28.87
CA THR A 288 -19.86 -9.77 -29.60
C THR A 288 -19.10 -8.96 -28.55
N ILE A 289 -17.77 -9.17 -28.50
CA ILE A 289 -16.88 -8.53 -27.52
C ILE A 289 -15.98 -7.54 -28.24
N THR A 290 -15.92 -6.32 -27.75
CA THR A 290 -14.90 -5.34 -28.14
C THR A 290 -13.73 -5.45 -27.17
N TRP A 291 -12.51 -5.48 -27.69
CA TRP A 291 -11.30 -5.43 -26.87
C TRP A 291 -10.49 -4.17 -27.16
N ILE A 292 -9.86 -3.63 -26.11
CA ILE A 292 -8.98 -2.47 -26.19
C ILE A 292 -7.73 -2.78 -25.40
N THR A 293 -6.55 -2.50 -25.97
CA THR A 293 -5.27 -2.55 -25.27
C THR A 293 -4.77 -1.15 -24.98
N GLN A 294 -4.34 -0.90 -23.74
CA GLN A 294 -3.81 0.38 -23.29
C GLN A 294 -2.47 0.17 -22.59
N PRO A 295 -1.35 0.69 -23.12
CA PRO A 295 -0.07 0.66 -22.42
C PRO A 295 -0.09 1.53 -21.18
N LEU A 296 0.52 1.03 -20.09
CA LEU A 296 0.62 1.72 -18.80
C LEU A 296 2.05 2.27 -18.60
N PRO A 297 2.23 3.35 -17.79
CA PRO A 297 3.53 3.99 -17.57
C PRO A 297 4.62 3.07 -17.01
N ASN A 298 4.23 2.04 -16.25
CA ASN A 298 5.15 1.05 -15.66
C ASN A 298 5.57 -0.06 -16.62
N GLY A 299 5.23 0.06 -17.91
CA GLY A 299 5.54 -0.93 -18.92
C GLY A 299 4.56 -2.11 -19.00
N ALA A 300 3.54 -2.16 -18.16
CA ALA A 300 2.45 -3.12 -18.26
C ALA A 300 1.47 -2.73 -19.37
N THR A 301 0.59 -3.64 -19.76
CA THR A 301 -0.50 -3.39 -20.71
C THR A 301 -1.82 -3.79 -20.07
N LEU A 302 -2.76 -2.86 -20.06
CA LEU A 302 -4.15 -3.11 -19.68
C LEU A 302 -4.90 -3.58 -20.92
N ILE A 303 -5.71 -4.62 -20.77
CA ILE A 303 -6.65 -5.08 -21.79
C ILE A 303 -8.05 -5.05 -21.18
N ALA A 304 -8.95 -4.35 -21.85
CA ALA A 304 -10.36 -4.31 -21.47
C ALA A 304 -11.20 -5.06 -22.53
N PHE A 305 -12.11 -5.88 -22.07
CA PHE A 305 -13.08 -6.58 -22.91
C PHE A 305 -14.49 -6.15 -22.50
N MET A 306 -15.29 -5.75 -23.47
CA MET A 306 -16.65 -5.30 -23.26
C MET A 306 -17.63 -6.13 -24.12
N ASP A 307 -18.63 -6.72 -23.51
CA ASP A 307 -19.75 -7.33 -24.23
C ASP A 307 -20.66 -6.25 -24.79
N VAL A 308 -20.68 -6.12 -26.10
CA VAL A 308 -21.50 -5.16 -26.86
C VAL A 308 -22.66 -5.84 -27.62
N THR A 309 -22.95 -7.10 -27.32
CA THR A 309 -23.93 -7.91 -28.03
C THR A 309 -25.33 -7.24 -28.06
N ALA A 310 -25.81 -6.81 -26.89
CA ALA A 310 -27.11 -6.14 -26.80
C ALA A 310 -27.15 -4.79 -27.54
N ALA A 311 -26.06 -3.99 -27.38
CA ALA A 311 -25.93 -2.70 -28.04
C ALA A 311 -25.91 -2.84 -29.56
N ARG A 312 -25.16 -3.80 -30.10
CA ARG A 312 -25.15 -4.10 -31.55
C ARG A 312 -26.47 -4.58 -32.09
N LYS A 313 -27.19 -5.43 -31.36
CA LYS A 313 -28.53 -5.88 -31.75
C LYS A 313 -29.50 -4.72 -31.84
N VAL A 314 -29.49 -3.80 -30.87
CA VAL A 314 -30.33 -2.60 -30.87
C VAL A 314 -29.95 -1.67 -32.03
N GLU A 315 -28.68 -1.43 -32.26
CA GLU A 315 -28.20 -0.61 -33.39
C GLU A 315 -28.67 -1.15 -34.73
N THR A 316 -28.52 -2.47 -34.96
CA THR A 316 -28.94 -3.11 -36.20
C THR A 316 -30.46 -3.00 -36.36
N ALA A 317 -31.27 -3.31 -35.32
CA ALA A 317 -32.69 -3.20 -35.37
C ALA A 317 -33.20 -1.76 -35.63
N LEU A 318 -32.50 -0.76 -35.06
CA LEU A 318 -32.83 0.65 -35.28
C LEU A 318 -32.49 1.06 -36.72
N LYS A 319 -31.41 0.59 -37.28
CA LYS A 319 -31.02 0.82 -38.68
C LYS A 319 -32.05 0.22 -39.63
N ASP A 320 -32.40 -1.06 -39.44
CA ASP A 320 -33.40 -1.75 -40.26
C ASP A 320 -34.75 -1.04 -40.22
N LYS A 321 -35.17 -0.59 -39.02
CA LYS A 321 -36.43 0.16 -38.85
C LYS A 321 -36.39 1.52 -39.55
N ASN A 322 -35.24 2.20 -39.51
CA ASN A 322 -35.06 3.49 -40.18
C ASN A 322 -35.11 3.35 -41.70
N GLU A 323 -34.46 2.33 -42.25
CA GLU A 323 -34.48 2.00 -43.67
C GLU A 323 -35.89 1.67 -44.13
N ALA A 324 -36.63 0.86 -43.35
CA ALA A 324 -38.06 0.55 -43.66
C ALA A 324 -38.95 1.80 -43.62
N LEU A 325 -38.76 2.70 -42.64
CA LEU A 325 -39.48 3.98 -42.58
C LEU A 325 -39.17 4.86 -43.77
N GLN A 326 -37.93 4.99 -44.18
CA GLN A 326 -37.55 5.78 -45.37
C GLN A 326 -38.17 5.23 -46.65
N ALA A 327 -38.20 3.87 -46.81
CA ALA A 327 -38.82 3.22 -47.92
C ALA A 327 -40.35 3.48 -47.95
N ALA A 328 -41.01 3.40 -46.79
CA ALA A 328 -42.46 3.70 -46.67
C ALA A 328 -42.79 5.17 -46.98
N ASP A 329 -42.00 6.12 -46.51
CA ASP A 329 -42.17 7.54 -46.80
C ASP A 329 -41.95 7.83 -48.28
N LYS A 330 -40.99 7.19 -48.94
CA LYS A 330 -40.81 7.32 -50.38
C LYS A 330 -42.03 6.82 -51.17
N LEU A 331 -42.51 5.63 -50.86
CA LEU A 331 -43.74 5.07 -51.49
C LEU A 331 -44.94 5.97 -51.28
N LYS A 332 -45.16 6.48 -50.07
CA LYS A 332 -46.23 7.43 -49.76
C LYS A 332 -46.14 8.69 -50.63
N ASN A 333 -44.95 9.27 -50.76
CA ASN A 333 -44.75 10.49 -51.54
C ASN A 333 -45.00 10.22 -53.05
N GLU A 334 -44.49 9.10 -53.57
CA GLU A 334 -44.73 8.66 -54.95
C GLU A 334 -46.25 8.44 -55.19
N PHE A 335 -46.94 7.80 -54.26
CA PHE A 335 -48.37 7.62 -54.33
C PHE A 335 -49.14 8.94 -54.39
N VAL A 336 -48.86 9.89 -53.48
CA VAL A 336 -49.46 11.21 -53.42
C VAL A 336 -49.21 11.98 -54.72
N GLN A 337 -48.01 11.94 -55.27
CA GLN A 337 -47.67 12.59 -56.55
C GLN A 337 -48.46 11.99 -57.70
N ASN A 338 -48.49 10.66 -57.81
CA ASN A 338 -49.26 9.96 -58.88
C ASN A 338 -50.74 10.24 -58.78
N VAL A 339 -51.32 10.15 -57.62
CA VAL A 339 -52.76 10.46 -57.43
C VAL A 339 -53.06 11.89 -57.78
N SER A 340 -52.25 12.82 -57.35
CA SER A 340 -52.41 14.27 -57.66
C SER A 340 -52.32 14.49 -59.16
N TYR A 341 -51.37 13.85 -59.86
CA TYR A 341 -51.23 14.00 -61.30
C TYR A 341 -52.48 13.38 -62.06
N GLN A 342 -52.87 12.18 -61.65
CA GLN A 342 -54.01 11.50 -62.29
C GLN A 342 -55.35 12.19 -62.07
N LEU A 343 -55.51 12.87 -60.94
CA LEU A 343 -56.73 13.65 -60.64
C LEU A 343 -56.73 15.00 -61.32
N ARG A 344 -55.62 15.64 -61.47
CA ARG A 344 -55.51 16.99 -62.05
C ARG A 344 -56.00 17.03 -63.51
N SER A 345 -55.66 16.00 -64.32
CA SER A 345 -56.04 15.97 -65.73
C SER A 345 -57.52 15.92 -65.98
N PRO A 346 -58.31 15.00 -65.38
CA PRO A 346 -59.75 14.96 -65.55
C PRO A 346 -60.44 16.21 -64.94
N LEU A 347 -59.89 16.70 -63.76
CA LEU A 347 -60.46 17.88 -63.11
C LEU A 347 -60.26 19.14 -63.99
N THR A 348 -59.11 19.33 -64.61
CA THR A 348 -58.89 20.43 -65.58
C THR A 348 -59.78 20.32 -66.77
N THR A 349 -60.05 19.12 -67.22
CA THR A 349 -61.01 18.90 -68.36
C THR A 349 -62.45 19.23 -67.96
N ILE A 350 -62.90 18.84 -66.76
CA ILE A 350 -64.24 19.16 -66.21
C ILE A 350 -64.36 20.66 -66.02
N LEU A 351 -63.39 21.31 -65.46
CA LEU A 351 -63.38 22.78 -65.30
C LEU A 351 -63.48 23.52 -66.62
N GLY A 352 -62.65 23.12 -67.62
CA GLY A 352 -62.63 23.74 -68.92
C GLY A 352 -63.99 23.62 -69.63
N TYR A 353 -64.69 22.48 -69.51
CA TYR A 353 -66.03 22.32 -70.01
C TYR A 353 -67.08 23.13 -69.21
N ALA A 354 -66.94 23.20 -67.91
CA ALA A 354 -67.86 24.02 -67.08
C ALA A 354 -67.71 25.50 -67.39
N GLU A 355 -66.45 26.03 -67.55
CA GLU A 355 -66.19 27.41 -67.98
C GLU A 355 -66.73 27.70 -69.37
N LEU A 356 -66.61 26.73 -70.30
CA LEU A 356 -67.14 26.91 -71.63
C LEU A 356 -68.66 27.01 -71.59
N LEU A 357 -69.37 26.16 -70.79
CA LEU A 357 -70.80 26.25 -70.57
C LEU A 357 -71.25 27.53 -69.89
N GLU A 358 -70.52 28.04 -68.91
CA GLU A 358 -70.77 29.29 -68.22
C GLU A 358 -70.75 30.51 -69.20
N SER A 359 -69.81 30.47 -70.17
CA SER A 359 -69.64 31.52 -71.16
C SER A 359 -70.85 31.62 -72.16
N GLU A 360 -71.82 30.71 -72.05
CA GLU A 360 -73.02 30.63 -72.86
C GLU A 360 -72.77 30.58 -74.39
N ARG A 361 -71.53 30.29 -74.82
CA ARG A 361 -71.18 30.15 -76.23
C ARG A 361 -71.90 29.02 -76.97
N PRO A 362 -72.22 27.90 -76.34
CA PRO A 362 -73.03 26.80 -76.97
C PRO A 362 -74.53 27.05 -76.99
N GLY A 363 -75.05 28.06 -76.26
CA GLY A 363 -76.47 28.36 -76.12
C GLY A 363 -76.83 28.83 -74.70
N ALA A 364 -77.95 29.52 -74.52
CA ALA A 364 -78.41 29.99 -73.25
C ALA A 364 -78.77 28.89 -72.27
N LEU A 365 -78.21 28.93 -71.07
CA LEU A 365 -78.53 27.96 -70.00
C LEU A 365 -79.74 28.34 -69.25
N THR A 366 -80.59 27.35 -68.87
CA THR A 366 -81.66 27.56 -67.89
C THR A 366 -81.09 27.90 -66.52
N ASP A 367 -81.83 28.60 -65.66
CA ASP A 367 -81.37 28.97 -64.33
C ASP A 367 -80.91 27.77 -63.49
N LYS A 368 -81.54 26.60 -63.62
CA LYS A 368 -81.15 25.37 -62.97
C LYS A 368 -79.81 24.86 -63.47
N GLN A 369 -79.57 24.93 -64.77
CA GLN A 369 -78.27 24.52 -65.36
C GLN A 369 -77.18 25.48 -65.01
N ARG A 370 -77.45 26.80 -64.96
CA ARG A 370 -76.51 27.81 -64.54
C ARG A 370 -76.01 27.54 -63.08
N ASN A 371 -76.98 27.31 -62.17
CA ASN A 371 -76.64 26.97 -60.78
C ASN A 371 -75.78 25.71 -60.64
N GLN A 372 -76.02 24.67 -61.45
CA GLN A 372 -75.24 23.45 -61.48
C GLN A 372 -73.81 23.68 -61.95
N VAL A 373 -73.61 24.48 -63.02
CA VAL A 373 -72.30 24.80 -63.56
C VAL A 373 -71.52 25.66 -62.53
N THR A 374 -72.14 26.64 -61.92
CA THR A 374 -71.57 27.43 -60.84
C THR A 374 -71.15 26.57 -59.64
N SER A 375 -72.00 25.57 -59.28
CA SER A 375 -71.61 24.64 -58.20
C SER A 375 -70.42 23.75 -58.58
N ILE A 376 -70.31 23.30 -59.82
CA ILE A 376 -69.10 22.51 -60.28
C ILE A 376 -67.85 23.37 -60.21
N LEU A 377 -67.91 24.62 -60.67
CA LEU A 377 -66.78 25.54 -60.66
C LEU A 377 -66.30 25.92 -59.23
N SER A 378 -67.28 26.05 -58.30
CA SER A 378 -66.99 26.36 -56.92
C SER A 378 -66.44 25.16 -56.12
N ALA A 379 -66.65 23.93 -56.53
CA ALA A 379 -66.27 22.69 -55.87
C ALA A 379 -64.92 22.12 -56.39
N ALA A 380 -64.43 22.62 -57.50
CA ALA A 380 -63.18 22.19 -58.16
C ALA A 380 -62.02 23.09 -57.83
#